data_d786a6c9734f2b78900c9d15285b173a
#
_entry.id   d786a6c9734f2b78900c9d15285b173a
#
_cell.length_a   1.000
_cell.length_b   1.000
_cell.length_c   1.000
_cell.angle_alpha   90.00
_cell.angle_beta   90.00
_cell.angle_gamma   90.00
#
_symmetry.space_group_name_H-M   'P 1'
#
loop_
_entity.id
_entity.type
_entity.pdbx_description
1 polymer ?
#
loop_
_entity_poly.entity_id
_entity_poly.type
_entity_poly.pdbx_seq_one_letter_code
_entity_poly.pdbx_strand_id
1 'polypeptide(L)'
;MKKKHNRERRIFMAPMEEFIEMLKSHNRIVFFGGAGVSTESDIPDFRGKGGLYRQKTELPWSPEEMLSHHFYAEHPVEFFTLYKEREGMMLEAEPNRAHTALAELEKMGKLSAVVTQNIDGLHQKAGSRKVIELHGSVLRNICQKCGRMYGMEEFMELCSPVPHCPGCGGVVKPDVVLYEEMLDRNTIEDAIDEISRADMLIIGGTSLVVYPAAGYVDYFRGDSLVMINRDETPRDSRCSLVFRESVGKVLEAGVAALKE
;
A
#
# COMPACT_ATOMS: atom_id res chain seq x y z
N MET A 1 -36.46 6.92 -0.25
CA MET A 1 -35.22 6.76 0.49
C MET A 1 -35.12 5.43 1.23
N LYS A 2 -36.06 5.00 2.09
CA LYS A 2 -35.99 3.74 2.87
C LYS A 2 -35.81 2.45 2.04
N LYS A 3 -36.46 2.33 0.83
CA LYS A 3 -36.34 1.14 -0.03
C LYS A 3 -34.95 0.96 -0.67
N LYS A 4 -34.27 2.07 -1.02
CA LYS A 4 -32.91 2.03 -1.61
C LYS A 4 -31.88 1.61 -0.55
N HIS A 5 -32.00 2.16 0.66
CA HIS A 5 -31.14 1.82 1.79
C HIS A 5 -31.26 0.34 2.23
N ASN A 6 -32.50 -0.22 2.19
CA ASN A 6 -32.72 -1.64 2.50
C ASN A 6 -32.17 -2.59 1.43
N ARG A 7 -32.16 -2.18 0.15
CA ARG A 7 -31.60 -2.97 -0.95
C ARG A 7 -30.06 -2.98 -0.90
N GLU A 8 -29.44 -1.82 -0.62
CA GLU A 8 -28.00 -1.70 -0.45
C GLU A 8 -27.51 -2.50 0.78
N ARG A 9 -28.28 -2.51 1.85
CA ARG A 9 -27.98 -3.31 3.06
C ARG A 9 -28.06 -4.82 2.79
N ARG A 10 -29.05 -5.30 2.03
CA ARG A 10 -29.17 -6.72 1.64
C ARG A 10 -28.07 -7.18 0.68
N ILE A 11 -27.65 -6.33 -0.27
CA ILE A 11 -26.57 -6.64 -1.21
C ILE A 11 -25.22 -6.75 -0.50
N PHE A 12 -25.02 -6.05 0.60
CA PHE A 12 -23.77 -6.10 1.38
C PHE A 12 -23.75 -7.27 2.41
N MET A 13 -24.90 -7.63 2.97
CA MET A 13 -24.97 -8.61 4.08
C MET A 13 -24.60 -10.03 3.65
N ALA A 14 -25.09 -10.53 2.52
CA ALA A 14 -24.77 -11.88 2.07
C ALA A 14 -23.28 -12.08 1.74
N PRO A 15 -22.61 -11.19 0.99
CA PRO A 15 -21.16 -11.26 0.79
C PRO A 15 -20.34 -11.10 2.09
N MET A 16 -20.85 -10.32 3.05
CA MET A 16 -20.15 -10.14 4.33
C MET A 16 -20.23 -11.38 5.21
N GLU A 17 -21.36 -12.08 5.24
CA GLU A 17 -21.49 -13.35 5.95
C GLU A 17 -20.52 -14.40 5.39
N GLU A 18 -20.42 -14.51 4.06
CA GLU A 18 -19.45 -15.38 3.39
C GLU A 18 -18.00 -14.99 3.74
N PHE A 19 -17.67 -13.70 3.72
CA PHE A 19 -16.34 -13.22 4.08
C PHE A 19 -15.97 -13.55 5.53
N ILE A 20 -16.90 -13.40 6.47
CA ILE A 20 -16.71 -13.76 7.88
C ILE A 20 -16.41 -15.26 8.02
N GLU A 21 -17.16 -16.12 7.34
CA GLU A 21 -16.91 -17.57 7.36
C GLU A 21 -15.56 -17.93 6.72
N MET A 22 -15.17 -17.22 5.67
CA MET A 22 -13.80 -17.36 5.10
C MET A 22 -12.73 -16.95 6.13
N LEU A 23 -12.89 -15.81 6.81
CA LEU A 23 -11.95 -15.38 7.86
C LEU A 23 -11.86 -16.38 9.03
N LYS A 24 -12.99 -17.00 9.42
CA LYS A 24 -13.01 -18.03 10.48
C LYS A 24 -12.26 -19.29 10.07
N SER A 25 -12.46 -19.74 8.83
CA SER A 25 -11.95 -21.04 8.34
C SER A 25 -10.49 -21.00 7.89
N HIS A 26 -9.91 -19.84 7.56
CA HIS A 26 -8.54 -19.70 7.10
C HIS A 26 -7.61 -19.22 8.21
N ASN A 27 -6.34 -19.67 8.19
CA ASN A 27 -5.36 -19.37 9.24
C ASN A 27 -3.99 -18.91 8.69
N ARG A 28 -3.87 -18.80 7.37
CA ARG A 28 -2.69 -18.27 6.71
C ARG A 28 -3.10 -17.24 5.65
N ILE A 29 -3.77 -16.20 6.12
CA ILE A 29 -4.25 -15.11 5.27
C ILE A 29 -3.08 -14.19 4.91
N VAL A 30 -2.97 -13.82 3.65
CA VAL A 30 -2.09 -12.73 3.20
C VAL A 30 -2.95 -11.59 2.68
N PHE A 31 -2.58 -10.37 3.04
CA PHE A 31 -3.18 -9.16 2.49
C PHE A 31 -2.22 -8.54 1.46
N PHE A 32 -2.72 -8.25 0.25
CA PHE A 32 -1.97 -7.53 -0.79
C PHE A 32 -2.62 -6.16 -1.02
N GLY A 33 -1.92 -5.09 -0.66
CA GLY A 33 -2.47 -3.73 -0.63
C GLY A 33 -1.79 -2.73 -1.57
N GLY A 34 -2.53 -1.67 -1.92
CA GLY A 34 -2.03 -0.50 -2.63
C GLY A 34 -2.57 0.80 -2.05
N ALA A 35 -2.37 1.92 -2.76
CA ALA A 35 -2.63 3.27 -2.28
C ALA A 35 -4.07 3.52 -1.81
N GLY A 36 -5.05 2.79 -2.36
CA GLY A 36 -6.44 2.87 -1.93
C GLY A 36 -6.68 2.44 -0.47
N VAL A 37 -5.73 1.74 0.17
CA VAL A 37 -5.78 1.41 1.61
C VAL A 37 -5.63 2.67 2.46
N SER A 38 -4.77 3.60 2.03
CA SER A 38 -4.42 4.80 2.79
C SER A 38 -5.29 6.02 2.48
N THR A 39 -6.29 5.89 1.58
CA THR A 39 -7.22 7.00 1.27
C THR A 39 -8.10 7.42 2.44
N GLU A 40 -8.35 6.52 3.40
CA GLU A 40 -9.05 6.82 4.66
C GLU A 40 -8.09 7.37 5.74
N SER A 41 -6.81 7.60 5.40
CA SER A 41 -5.79 8.30 6.20
C SER A 41 -5.37 9.64 5.55
N ASP A 42 -6.22 10.18 4.66
CA ASP A 42 -6.02 11.44 3.93
C ASP A 42 -4.79 11.42 2.98
N ILE A 43 -4.24 10.24 2.68
CA ILE A 43 -3.22 10.08 1.64
C ILE A 43 -3.94 9.77 0.32
N PRO A 44 -3.85 10.65 -0.70
CA PRO A 44 -4.52 10.42 -1.98
C PRO A 44 -3.91 9.22 -2.71
N ASP A 45 -4.74 8.42 -3.35
CA ASP A 45 -4.26 7.40 -4.27
C ASP A 45 -3.72 8.01 -5.58
N PHE A 46 -3.22 7.18 -6.49
CA PHE A 46 -2.66 7.65 -7.76
C PHE A 46 -3.72 7.82 -8.87
N ARG A 47 -4.70 6.91 -8.98
CA ARG A 47 -5.58 6.74 -10.15
C ARG A 47 -7.07 6.89 -9.87
N GLY A 48 -7.49 6.86 -8.61
CA GLY A 48 -8.88 7.04 -8.19
C GLY A 48 -9.45 8.42 -8.56
N LYS A 49 -10.69 8.70 -8.19
CA LYS A 49 -11.38 9.93 -8.57
C LYS A 49 -10.69 11.22 -8.12
N GLY A 50 -9.97 11.18 -6.99
CA GLY A 50 -9.16 12.30 -6.46
C GLY A 50 -7.66 12.06 -6.59
N GLY A 51 -7.24 11.04 -7.36
CA GLY A 51 -5.87 10.55 -7.42
C GLY A 51 -4.89 11.55 -8.02
N LEU A 52 -3.63 11.38 -7.62
CA LEU A 52 -2.54 12.30 -7.99
C LEU A 52 -2.38 12.47 -9.51
N TYR A 53 -2.58 11.40 -10.29
CA TYR A 53 -2.44 11.46 -11.75
C TYR A 53 -3.59 12.17 -12.47
N ARG A 54 -4.66 12.50 -11.76
CA ARG A 54 -5.79 13.27 -12.29
C ARG A 54 -5.76 14.74 -11.90
N GLN A 55 -4.87 15.12 -10.98
CA GLN A 55 -4.69 16.50 -10.59
C GLN A 55 -3.97 17.26 -11.72
N LYS A 56 -4.53 18.42 -12.09
CA LYS A 56 -3.84 19.31 -13.04
C LYS A 56 -2.64 19.91 -12.35
N THR A 57 -1.45 19.67 -12.89
CA THR A 57 -0.23 20.35 -12.48
C THR A 57 0.08 21.47 -13.48
N GLU A 58 0.61 22.59 -12.98
CA GLU A 58 1.18 23.65 -13.81
C GLU A 58 2.61 23.31 -14.24
N LEU A 59 3.16 22.22 -13.72
CA LEU A 59 4.51 21.75 -14.06
C LEU A 59 4.54 21.11 -15.46
N PRO A 60 5.64 21.22 -16.18
CA PRO A 60 5.76 20.69 -17.53
C PRO A 60 5.88 19.16 -17.59
N TRP A 61 6.02 18.48 -16.45
CA TRP A 61 6.21 17.04 -16.34
C TRP A 61 4.96 16.32 -15.85
N SER A 62 4.75 15.09 -16.31
CA SER A 62 3.69 14.23 -15.79
C SER A 62 4.01 13.74 -14.37
N PRO A 63 3.00 13.40 -13.54
CA PRO A 63 3.24 12.82 -12.23
C PRO A 63 4.07 11.54 -12.24
N GLU A 64 3.93 10.70 -13.27
CA GLU A 64 4.74 9.49 -13.46
C GLU A 64 6.21 9.84 -13.72
N GLU A 65 6.46 10.84 -14.58
CA GLU A 65 7.80 11.32 -14.91
C GLU A 65 8.48 11.88 -13.66
N MET A 66 7.79 12.70 -12.87
CA MET A 66 8.32 13.27 -11.62
C MET A 66 8.67 12.22 -10.55
N LEU A 67 8.17 10.99 -10.69
CA LEU A 67 8.46 9.84 -9.82
C LEU A 67 9.42 8.83 -10.47
N SER A 68 10.13 9.20 -11.52
CA SER A 68 11.07 8.32 -12.23
C SER A 68 12.52 8.52 -11.81
N HIS A 69 13.33 7.50 -12.07
CA HIS A 69 14.77 7.55 -11.80
C HIS A 69 15.47 8.63 -12.63
N HIS A 70 15.11 8.76 -13.90
CA HIS A 70 15.75 9.79 -14.76
C HIS A 70 15.42 11.19 -14.26
N PHE A 71 14.19 11.47 -13.82
CA PHE A 71 13.84 12.78 -13.26
C PHE A 71 14.65 13.08 -11.99
N TYR A 72 14.78 12.09 -11.10
CA TYR A 72 15.65 12.20 -9.91
C TYR A 72 17.09 12.53 -10.29
N ALA A 73 17.62 11.91 -11.35
CA ALA A 73 19.01 12.10 -11.79
C ALA A 73 19.25 13.43 -12.51
N GLU A 74 18.30 13.88 -13.35
CA GLU A 74 18.46 15.06 -14.21
C GLU A 74 17.92 16.34 -13.56
N HIS A 75 16.92 16.23 -12.66
CA HIS A 75 16.24 17.34 -11.98
C HIS A 75 16.22 17.16 -10.46
N PRO A 76 17.38 16.96 -9.79
CA PRO A 76 17.41 16.62 -8.37
C PRO A 76 16.80 17.70 -7.46
N VAL A 77 16.95 18.98 -7.82
CA VAL A 77 16.38 20.09 -7.03
C VAL A 77 14.85 20.05 -7.04
N GLU A 78 14.27 19.90 -8.22
CA GLU A 78 12.81 19.79 -8.41
C GLU A 78 12.28 18.52 -7.76
N PHE A 79 12.96 17.39 -7.96
CA PHE A 79 12.60 16.11 -7.36
C PHE A 79 12.52 16.21 -5.83
N PHE A 80 13.57 16.69 -5.17
CA PHE A 80 13.60 16.79 -3.70
C PHE A 80 12.65 17.86 -3.16
N THR A 81 12.38 18.92 -3.90
CA THR A 81 11.39 19.94 -3.52
C THR A 81 9.99 19.33 -3.50
N LEU A 82 9.59 18.66 -4.58
CA LEU A 82 8.30 17.98 -4.69
C LEU A 82 8.18 16.82 -3.70
N TYR A 83 9.25 16.06 -3.53
CA TYR A 83 9.31 14.96 -2.56
C TYR A 83 9.04 15.47 -1.14
N LYS A 84 9.74 16.52 -0.72
CA LYS A 84 9.59 17.12 0.62
C LYS A 84 8.17 17.60 0.90
N GLU A 85 7.52 18.24 -0.08
CA GLU A 85 6.13 18.71 0.05
C GLU A 85 5.15 17.54 0.25
N ARG A 86 5.34 16.45 -0.49
CA ARG A 86 4.46 15.26 -0.42
C ARG A 86 4.67 14.44 0.85
N GLU A 87 5.91 14.25 1.25
CA GLU A 87 6.24 13.43 2.42
C GLU A 87 5.81 14.08 3.73
N GLY A 88 5.75 15.42 3.81
CA GLY A 88 5.17 16.12 4.94
C GLY A 88 3.75 15.65 5.27
N MET A 89 2.91 15.40 4.25
CA MET A 89 1.55 14.87 4.42
C MET A 89 1.55 13.42 4.94
N MET A 90 2.50 12.58 4.49
CA MET A 90 2.57 11.17 4.93
C MET A 90 3.03 11.05 6.39
N LEU A 91 3.89 11.95 6.86
CA LEU A 91 4.37 11.96 8.24
C LEU A 91 3.26 12.26 9.26
N GLU A 92 2.30 13.10 8.90
CA GLU A 92 1.17 13.48 9.75
C GLU A 92 0.03 12.47 9.71
N ALA A 93 0.04 11.56 8.73
CA ALA A 93 -1.02 10.59 8.55
C ALA A 93 -1.09 9.57 9.69
N GLU A 94 -2.33 9.24 10.07
CA GLU A 94 -2.61 8.23 11.08
C GLU A 94 -3.19 6.95 10.44
N PRO A 95 -2.90 5.76 11.02
CA PRO A 95 -3.50 4.53 10.57
C PRO A 95 -5.02 4.60 10.61
N ASN A 96 -5.68 4.16 9.56
CA ASN A 96 -7.12 4.04 9.51
C ASN A 96 -7.58 2.63 9.93
N ARG A 97 -8.89 2.42 9.90
CA ARG A 97 -9.52 1.14 10.27
C ARG A 97 -9.07 -0.06 9.43
N ALA A 98 -8.59 0.12 8.18
CA ALA A 98 -8.03 -0.98 7.41
C ALA A 98 -6.72 -1.47 8.04
N HIS A 99 -5.82 -0.54 8.35
CA HIS A 99 -4.54 -0.85 8.99
C HIS A 99 -4.75 -1.52 10.36
N THR A 100 -5.64 -0.96 11.17
CA THR A 100 -5.95 -1.51 12.50
C THR A 100 -6.56 -2.91 12.42
N ALA A 101 -7.47 -3.15 11.48
CA ALA A 101 -8.08 -4.46 11.27
C ALA A 101 -7.05 -5.52 10.84
N LEU A 102 -6.10 -5.18 9.97
CA LEU A 102 -5.03 -6.08 9.56
C LEU A 102 -4.09 -6.42 10.73
N ALA A 103 -3.72 -5.43 11.54
CA ALA A 103 -2.91 -5.66 12.73
C ALA A 103 -3.64 -6.57 13.75
N GLU A 104 -4.95 -6.42 13.91
CA GLU A 104 -5.77 -7.30 14.76
C GLU A 104 -5.85 -8.74 14.20
N LEU A 105 -6.00 -8.92 12.88
CA LEU A 105 -5.96 -10.25 12.25
C LEU A 105 -4.60 -10.93 12.46
N GLU A 106 -3.50 -10.19 12.38
CA GLU A 106 -2.16 -10.71 12.68
C GLU A 106 -2.05 -11.12 14.15
N LYS A 107 -2.54 -10.29 15.06
CA LYS A 107 -2.56 -10.58 16.51
C LYS A 107 -3.40 -11.79 16.86
N MET A 108 -4.49 -12.04 16.13
CA MET A 108 -5.33 -13.24 16.24
C MET A 108 -4.65 -14.49 15.64
N GLY A 109 -3.48 -14.38 15.01
CA GLY A 109 -2.79 -15.47 14.33
C GLY A 109 -3.45 -15.88 12.99
N LYS A 110 -4.31 -15.05 12.42
CA LYS A 110 -5.00 -15.28 11.14
C LYS A 110 -4.23 -14.73 9.94
N LEU A 111 -3.65 -13.53 10.06
CA LEU A 111 -2.87 -12.89 9.01
C LEU A 111 -1.39 -13.27 9.15
N SER A 112 -0.82 -13.83 8.08
CA SER A 112 0.60 -14.22 8.06
C SER A 112 1.51 -13.08 7.59
N ALA A 113 1.05 -12.24 6.67
CA ALA A 113 1.80 -11.09 6.19
C ALA A 113 0.88 -10.04 5.54
N VAL A 114 1.34 -8.79 5.59
CA VAL A 114 0.90 -7.70 4.71
C VAL A 114 1.95 -7.53 3.62
N VAL A 115 1.55 -7.66 2.35
CA VAL A 115 2.36 -7.30 1.19
C VAL A 115 1.82 -5.99 0.67
N THR A 116 2.59 -4.93 0.71
CA THR A 116 2.10 -3.59 0.36
C THR A 116 2.92 -2.93 -0.73
N GLN A 117 2.25 -2.19 -1.60
CA GLN A 117 2.86 -1.28 -2.56
C GLN A 117 3.06 0.13 -1.96
N ASN A 118 2.49 0.37 -0.77
CA ASN A 118 2.58 1.66 -0.10
C ASN A 118 3.94 1.82 0.59
N ILE A 119 4.34 3.08 0.69
CA ILE A 119 5.63 3.51 1.27
C ILE A 119 5.45 4.29 2.58
N ASP A 120 4.20 4.45 3.05
CA ASP A 120 3.78 5.37 4.13
C ASP A 120 4.07 4.86 5.55
N GLY A 121 4.37 3.57 5.72
CA GLY A 121 4.63 2.96 7.04
C GLY A 121 3.41 2.81 7.95
N LEU A 122 2.18 3.07 7.46
CA LEU A 122 0.97 3.05 8.29
C LEU A 122 0.60 1.66 8.79
N HIS A 123 0.95 0.59 8.08
CA HIS A 123 0.77 -0.77 8.58
C HIS A 123 1.58 -1.03 9.84
N GLN A 124 2.86 -0.64 9.86
CA GLN A 124 3.74 -0.77 11.01
C GLN A 124 3.27 0.13 12.15
N LYS A 125 2.87 1.37 11.85
CA LYS A 125 2.32 2.32 12.83
C LYS A 125 1.03 1.79 13.48
N ALA A 126 0.22 1.01 12.77
CA ALA A 126 -0.97 0.33 13.28
C ALA A 126 -0.66 -0.90 14.15
N GLY A 127 0.58 -1.41 14.14
CA GLY A 127 1.02 -2.56 14.92
C GLY A 127 1.21 -3.86 14.13
N SER A 128 1.07 -3.87 12.80
CA SER A 128 1.44 -5.01 11.96
C SER A 128 2.96 -5.23 12.03
N ARG A 129 3.39 -6.49 12.22
CA ARG A 129 4.79 -6.84 12.41
C ARG A 129 5.44 -7.38 11.15
N LYS A 130 4.71 -8.19 10.39
CA LYS A 130 5.20 -8.75 9.13
C LYS A 130 4.63 -8.00 7.94
N VAL A 131 5.33 -6.92 7.57
CA VAL A 131 4.99 -6.05 6.45
C VAL A 131 6.10 -6.13 5.41
N ILE A 132 5.74 -6.54 4.19
CA ILE A 132 6.65 -6.64 3.04
C ILE A 132 6.36 -5.44 2.15
N GLU A 133 7.27 -4.46 2.15
CA GLU A 133 7.16 -3.18 1.44
C GLU A 133 7.78 -3.28 0.06
N LEU A 134 6.99 -3.63 -0.97
CA LEU A 134 7.48 -3.86 -2.33
C LEU A 134 8.19 -2.66 -2.96
N HIS A 135 7.78 -1.45 -2.58
CA HIS A 135 8.32 -0.21 -3.11
C HIS A 135 9.17 0.57 -2.09
N GLY A 136 9.62 -0.11 -1.04
CA GLY A 136 10.40 0.52 0.03
C GLY A 136 9.58 1.37 0.99
N SER A 137 10.20 2.36 1.63
CA SER A 137 9.55 3.19 2.65
C SER A 137 10.14 4.60 2.70
N VAL A 138 9.29 5.60 2.89
CA VAL A 138 9.68 6.99 3.13
C VAL A 138 10.41 7.17 4.47
N LEU A 139 10.23 6.23 5.40
CA LEU A 139 10.83 6.30 6.73
C LEU A 139 12.33 5.97 6.73
N ARG A 140 12.87 5.45 5.63
CA ARG A 140 14.29 5.11 5.45
C ARG A 140 14.87 5.93 4.32
N ASN A 141 16.04 6.50 4.55
CA ASN A 141 16.76 7.31 3.56
C ASN A 141 18.23 6.91 3.55
N ILE A 142 18.83 6.70 2.38
CA ILE A 142 20.12 6.03 2.26
C ILE A 142 21.09 6.91 1.46
N CYS A 143 22.26 7.18 2.03
CA CYS A 143 23.34 7.84 1.31
C CYS A 143 23.83 6.95 0.16
N GLN A 144 23.73 7.45 -1.05
CA GLN A 144 24.07 6.72 -2.28
C GLN A 144 25.58 6.46 -2.42
N LYS A 145 26.43 7.13 -1.62
CA LYS A 145 27.90 6.96 -1.65
C LYS A 145 28.42 6.04 -0.56
N CYS A 146 27.98 6.16 0.67
CA CYS A 146 28.53 5.41 1.80
C CYS A 146 27.54 4.46 2.47
N GLY A 147 26.29 4.39 2.02
CA GLY A 147 25.27 3.49 2.57
C GLY A 147 24.73 3.88 3.95
N ARG A 148 25.14 5.04 4.51
CA ARG A 148 24.62 5.48 5.81
C ARG A 148 23.13 5.72 5.71
N MET A 149 22.39 5.21 6.70
CA MET A 149 20.94 5.37 6.81
C MET A 149 20.61 6.59 7.65
N TYR A 150 19.51 7.24 7.29
CA TYR A 150 18.92 8.40 7.95
C TYR A 150 17.43 8.15 8.16
N GLY A 151 16.92 8.50 9.33
CA GLY A 151 15.49 8.59 9.57
C GLY A 151 14.86 9.75 8.81
N MET A 152 13.53 9.82 8.81
CA MET A 152 12.83 10.86 8.05
C MET A 152 13.11 12.27 8.61
N GLU A 153 13.15 12.45 9.94
CA GLU A 153 13.44 13.75 10.56
C GLU A 153 14.83 14.26 10.15
N GLU A 154 15.87 13.42 10.29
CA GLU A 154 17.23 13.75 9.87
C GLU A 154 17.30 14.06 8.36
N PHE A 155 16.59 13.28 7.54
CA PHE A 155 16.52 13.51 6.09
C PHE A 155 15.90 14.86 5.76
N MET A 156 14.80 15.22 6.40
CA MET A 156 14.12 16.51 6.19
C MET A 156 15.01 17.71 6.56
N GLU A 157 15.84 17.58 7.59
CA GLU A 157 16.85 18.60 7.97
C GLU A 157 17.95 18.73 6.91
N LEU A 158 18.35 17.63 6.26
CA LEU A 158 19.35 17.64 5.19
C LEU A 158 18.84 18.24 3.88
N CYS A 159 17.51 18.27 3.65
CA CYS A 159 16.90 18.77 2.40
C CYS A 159 17.01 20.30 2.25
N SER A 160 18.10 20.77 1.61
CA SER A 160 18.34 22.20 1.37
C SER A 160 19.07 22.44 0.03
N PRO A 161 18.38 22.43 -1.14
CA PRO A 161 17.21 21.64 -1.48
C PRO A 161 17.52 20.14 -1.66
N VAL A 162 18.76 19.78 -2.08
CA VAL A 162 19.22 18.39 -2.25
C VAL A 162 19.89 17.92 -0.97
N PRO A 163 19.45 16.80 -0.37
CA PRO A 163 20.03 16.28 0.86
C PRO A 163 21.40 15.65 0.63
N HIS A 164 22.42 16.13 1.34
CA HIS A 164 23.77 15.60 1.30
C HIS A 164 24.19 14.98 2.63
N CYS A 165 24.81 13.81 2.56
CA CYS A 165 25.39 13.13 3.71
C CYS A 165 26.49 13.98 4.38
N PRO A 166 26.38 14.35 5.65
CA PRO A 166 27.42 15.14 6.32
C PRO A 166 28.77 14.43 6.43
N GLY A 167 28.76 13.08 6.36
CA GLY A 167 29.99 12.30 6.52
C GLY A 167 30.79 12.14 5.23
N CYS A 168 30.16 12.19 4.05
CA CYS A 168 30.88 11.91 2.78
C CYS A 168 30.46 12.76 1.59
N GLY A 169 29.50 13.69 1.77
CA GLY A 169 28.99 14.57 0.72
C GLY A 169 28.13 13.89 -0.36
N GLY A 170 27.86 12.58 -0.24
CA GLY A 170 26.99 11.86 -1.18
C GLY A 170 25.52 12.27 -1.02
N VAL A 171 24.73 12.20 -2.09
CA VAL A 171 23.29 12.45 -2.03
C VAL A 171 22.61 11.38 -1.17
N VAL A 172 21.68 11.79 -0.31
CA VAL A 172 20.82 10.90 0.46
C VAL A 172 19.50 10.72 -0.29
N LYS A 173 19.23 9.50 -0.77
CA LYS A 173 18.00 9.17 -1.49
C LYS A 173 17.04 8.43 -0.55
N PRO A 174 15.72 8.72 -0.62
CA PRO A 174 14.72 7.87 0.03
C PRO A 174 14.83 6.42 -0.44
N ASP A 175 14.63 5.48 0.48
CA ASP A 175 14.52 4.05 0.18
C ASP A 175 13.16 3.73 -0.44
N VAL A 176 12.87 4.42 -1.56
CA VAL A 176 11.65 4.29 -2.33
C VAL A 176 12.02 3.90 -3.75
N VAL A 177 11.35 2.87 -4.28
CA VAL A 177 11.53 2.42 -5.65
C VAL A 177 10.82 3.39 -6.59
N LEU A 178 11.58 4.10 -7.39
CA LEU A 178 11.07 5.00 -8.43
C LEU A 178 10.70 4.20 -9.69
N TYR A 179 9.88 4.79 -10.57
CA TYR A 179 9.73 4.24 -11.92
C TYR A 179 11.10 4.07 -12.56
N GLU A 180 11.29 3.01 -13.36
CA GLU A 180 12.56 2.60 -13.99
C GLU A 180 13.54 1.91 -13.02
N GLU A 181 13.33 1.94 -11.72
CA GLU A 181 14.13 1.18 -10.76
C GLU A 181 13.59 -0.25 -10.58
N MET A 182 14.50 -1.17 -10.26
CA MET A 182 14.11 -2.55 -9.97
C MET A 182 13.73 -2.68 -8.49
N LEU A 183 12.73 -3.51 -8.23
CA LEU A 183 12.39 -3.91 -6.86
C LEU A 183 13.52 -4.76 -6.27
N ASP A 184 13.67 -4.70 -4.96
CA ASP A 184 14.64 -5.55 -4.24
C ASP A 184 14.29 -7.03 -4.40
N ARG A 185 15.28 -7.83 -4.74
CA ARG A 185 15.12 -9.26 -5.01
C ARG A 185 14.63 -10.04 -3.80
N ASN A 186 15.16 -9.77 -2.61
CA ASN A 186 14.79 -10.48 -1.40
C ASN A 186 13.34 -10.15 -1.02
N THR A 187 12.95 -8.88 -1.16
CA THR A 187 11.56 -8.42 -0.94
C THR A 187 10.58 -9.11 -1.90
N ILE A 188 10.97 -9.31 -3.17
CA ILE A 188 10.18 -10.06 -4.15
C ILE A 188 10.03 -11.52 -3.72
N GLU A 189 11.14 -12.18 -3.37
CA GLU A 189 11.16 -13.59 -2.96
C GLU A 189 10.29 -13.80 -1.72
N ASP A 190 10.39 -12.93 -0.72
CA ASP A 190 9.57 -12.95 0.49
C ASP A 190 8.07 -12.78 0.18
N ALA A 191 7.72 -11.84 -0.70
CA ALA A 191 6.33 -11.61 -1.08
C ALA A 191 5.73 -12.82 -1.82
N ILE A 192 6.48 -13.38 -2.77
CA ILE A 192 6.06 -14.57 -3.53
C ILE A 192 5.91 -15.78 -2.60
N ASP A 193 6.85 -15.98 -1.66
CA ASP A 193 6.79 -17.08 -0.72
C ASP A 193 5.55 -16.99 0.16
N GLU A 194 5.27 -15.83 0.76
CA GLU A 194 4.07 -15.64 1.57
C GLU A 194 2.77 -15.81 0.78
N ILE A 195 2.66 -15.21 -0.41
CA ILE A 195 1.48 -15.33 -1.27
C ILE A 195 1.26 -16.78 -1.72
N SER A 196 2.32 -17.49 -2.09
CA SER A 196 2.21 -18.87 -2.59
C SER A 196 1.78 -19.89 -1.53
N ARG A 197 2.07 -19.59 -0.26
CA ARG A 197 1.71 -20.42 0.90
C ARG A 197 0.40 -20.02 1.56
N ALA A 198 -0.20 -18.91 1.14
CA ALA A 198 -1.47 -18.45 1.71
C ALA A 198 -2.60 -19.44 1.41
N ASP A 199 -3.48 -19.65 2.39
CA ASP A 199 -4.75 -20.35 2.22
C ASP A 199 -5.88 -19.40 1.78
N MET A 200 -5.70 -18.08 2.02
CA MET A 200 -6.58 -17.02 1.57
C MET A 200 -5.74 -15.80 1.19
N LEU A 201 -6.04 -15.19 0.05
CA LEU A 201 -5.45 -13.91 -0.37
C LEU A 201 -6.53 -12.83 -0.42
N ILE A 202 -6.33 -11.77 0.35
CA ILE A 202 -7.18 -10.58 0.30
C ILE A 202 -6.43 -9.50 -0.47
N ILE A 203 -6.99 -9.02 -1.56
CA ILE A 203 -6.45 -7.92 -2.35
C ILE A 203 -7.28 -6.67 -2.05
N GLY A 204 -6.65 -5.57 -1.65
CA GLY A 204 -7.35 -4.35 -1.26
C GLY A 204 -6.71 -3.06 -1.75
N GLY A 205 -7.55 -2.10 -2.20
CA GLY A 205 -7.12 -0.73 -2.49
C GLY A 205 -6.06 -0.61 -3.60
N THR A 206 -6.10 -1.48 -4.60
CA THR A 206 -5.14 -1.46 -5.72
C THR A 206 -5.84 -1.67 -7.05
N SER A 207 -5.39 -0.97 -8.08
CA SER A 207 -5.88 -1.16 -9.45
C SER A 207 -5.27 -2.37 -10.16
N LEU A 208 -4.23 -3.00 -9.59
CA LEU A 208 -3.47 -4.11 -10.16
C LEU A 208 -2.94 -3.86 -11.60
N VAL A 209 -2.50 -2.64 -11.88
CA VAL A 209 -1.93 -2.26 -13.19
C VAL A 209 -0.46 -1.87 -13.12
N VAL A 210 0.14 -1.78 -11.94
CA VAL A 210 1.57 -1.45 -11.74
C VAL A 210 2.39 -2.73 -11.69
N TYR A 211 3.15 -2.99 -12.74
CA TYR A 211 4.04 -4.13 -12.83
C TYR A 211 5.47 -3.76 -12.40
N PRO A 212 6.23 -4.72 -11.83
CA PRO A 212 5.92 -6.15 -11.70
C PRO A 212 5.01 -6.51 -10.51
N ALA A 213 4.78 -5.61 -9.55
CA ALA A 213 4.07 -5.89 -8.31
C ALA A 213 2.68 -6.51 -8.50
N ALA A 214 1.89 -6.01 -9.46
CA ALA A 214 0.57 -6.54 -9.79
C ALA A 214 0.58 -8.02 -10.24
N GLY A 215 1.70 -8.51 -10.74
CA GLY A 215 1.87 -9.90 -11.16
C GLY A 215 2.07 -10.88 -9.99
N TYR A 216 2.48 -10.40 -8.81
CA TYR A 216 2.78 -11.29 -7.68
C TYR A 216 1.53 -11.97 -7.12
N VAL A 217 0.35 -11.37 -7.27
CA VAL A 217 -0.92 -12.02 -6.88
C VAL A 217 -1.19 -13.32 -7.66
N ASP A 218 -0.58 -13.50 -8.83
CA ASP A 218 -0.73 -14.70 -9.65
C ASP A 218 0.02 -15.92 -9.08
N TYR A 219 0.91 -15.72 -8.09
CA TYR A 219 1.54 -16.81 -7.35
C TYR A 219 0.61 -17.46 -6.30
N PHE A 220 -0.52 -16.83 -5.98
CA PHE A 220 -1.53 -17.43 -5.12
C PHE A 220 -2.13 -18.67 -5.78
N ARG A 221 -2.16 -19.80 -5.05
CA ARG A 221 -2.56 -21.12 -5.54
C ARG A 221 -3.83 -21.64 -4.88
N GLY A 222 -4.36 -20.93 -3.88
CA GLY A 222 -5.59 -21.28 -3.20
C GLY A 222 -6.85 -20.87 -3.97
N ASP A 223 -7.99 -21.25 -3.46
CA ASP A 223 -9.31 -20.96 -4.05
C ASP A 223 -9.98 -19.73 -3.42
N SER A 224 -9.50 -19.29 -2.26
CA SER A 224 -10.08 -18.19 -1.48
C SER A 224 -9.43 -16.85 -1.79
N LEU A 225 -9.76 -16.29 -2.96
CA LEU A 225 -9.28 -14.99 -3.44
C LEU A 225 -10.38 -13.93 -3.24
N VAL A 226 -10.11 -12.93 -2.40
CA VAL A 226 -11.06 -11.85 -2.09
C VAL A 226 -10.53 -10.51 -2.61
N MET A 227 -11.39 -9.77 -3.30
CA MET A 227 -11.11 -8.42 -3.78
C MET A 227 -11.92 -7.38 -3.00
N ILE A 228 -11.24 -6.37 -2.45
CA ILE A 228 -11.87 -5.22 -1.81
C ILE A 228 -11.38 -3.96 -2.50
N ASN A 229 -12.12 -3.50 -3.50
CA ASN A 229 -11.73 -2.33 -4.28
C ASN A 229 -12.95 -1.60 -4.84
N ARG A 230 -12.95 -0.27 -4.77
CA ARG A 230 -14.08 0.55 -5.25
C ARG A 230 -14.30 0.43 -6.74
N ASP A 231 -13.21 0.46 -7.50
CA ASP A 231 -13.21 0.34 -8.96
C ASP A 231 -12.98 -1.12 -9.38
N GLU A 232 -13.37 -1.45 -10.59
CA GLU A 232 -13.10 -2.76 -11.19
C GLU A 232 -11.61 -2.96 -11.43
N THR A 233 -11.18 -4.22 -11.37
CA THR A 233 -9.80 -4.63 -11.61
C THR A 233 -9.72 -5.76 -12.64
N PRO A 234 -8.59 -5.93 -13.33
CA PRO A 234 -8.40 -7.02 -14.28
C PRO A 234 -8.49 -8.44 -13.67
N ARG A 235 -8.49 -8.53 -12.33
CA ARG A 235 -8.50 -9.82 -11.61
C ARG A 235 -9.85 -10.17 -10.99
N ASP A 236 -10.86 -9.33 -11.09
CA ASP A 236 -12.18 -9.54 -10.47
C ASP A 236 -12.81 -10.88 -10.82
N SER A 237 -12.70 -11.30 -12.08
CA SER A 237 -13.28 -12.57 -12.57
C SER A 237 -12.65 -13.83 -11.97
N ARG A 238 -11.48 -13.68 -11.32
CA ARG A 238 -10.79 -14.79 -10.63
C ARG A 238 -11.11 -14.83 -9.13
N CYS A 239 -11.76 -13.79 -8.62
CA CYS A 239 -12.05 -13.68 -7.18
C CYS A 239 -13.30 -14.50 -6.84
N SER A 240 -13.23 -15.25 -5.74
CA SER A 240 -14.38 -15.91 -5.13
C SER A 240 -15.35 -14.89 -4.52
N LEU A 241 -14.83 -13.74 -4.08
CA LEU A 241 -15.64 -12.69 -3.47
C LEU A 241 -15.11 -11.30 -3.83
N VAL A 242 -16.01 -10.37 -4.18
CA VAL A 242 -15.66 -9.00 -4.58
C VAL A 242 -16.52 -8.00 -3.83
N PHE A 243 -15.85 -7.05 -3.14
CA PHE A 243 -16.49 -5.91 -2.50
C PHE A 243 -16.16 -4.61 -3.25
N ARG A 244 -17.21 -3.86 -3.64
CA ARG A 244 -17.11 -2.51 -4.23
C ARG A 244 -17.24 -1.43 -3.16
N GLU A 245 -16.38 -1.56 -2.13
CA GLU A 245 -16.40 -0.73 -0.93
C GLU A 245 -14.99 -0.27 -0.54
N SER A 246 -14.88 0.61 0.47
CA SER A 246 -13.59 0.92 1.06
C SER A 246 -13.02 -0.27 1.83
N VAL A 247 -11.69 -0.41 1.78
CA VAL A 247 -10.98 -1.52 2.43
C VAL A 247 -11.24 -1.52 3.93
N GLY A 248 -11.18 -0.35 4.56
CA GLY A 248 -11.39 -0.21 5.99
C GLY A 248 -12.78 -0.67 6.44
N LYS A 249 -13.83 -0.31 5.70
CA LYS A 249 -15.21 -0.70 6.04
C LYS A 249 -15.40 -2.21 6.03
N VAL A 250 -14.83 -2.90 5.05
CA VAL A 250 -15.00 -4.36 4.90
C VAL A 250 -14.17 -5.10 5.94
N LEU A 251 -12.89 -4.73 6.10
CA LEU A 251 -12.00 -5.40 7.04
C LEU A 251 -12.43 -5.19 8.50
N GLU A 252 -12.81 -3.95 8.87
CA GLU A 252 -13.31 -3.65 10.21
C GLU A 252 -14.53 -4.49 10.55
N ALA A 253 -15.52 -4.57 9.65
CA ALA A 253 -16.73 -5.36 9.86
C ALA A 253 -16.43 -6.86 9.97
N GLY A 254 -15.53 -7.39 9.12
CA GLY A 254 -15.12 -8.79 9.19
C GLY A 254 -14.41 -9.14 10.48
N VAL A 255 -13.46 -8.29 10.92
CA VAL A 255 -12.69 -8.50 12.15
C VAL A 255 -13.56 -8.35 13.42
N ALA A 256 -14.49 -7.40 13.42
CA ALA A 256 -15.44 -7.25 14.55
C ALA A 256 -16.25 -8.52 14.79
N ALA A 257 -16.72 -9.15 13.71
CA ALA A 257 -17.50 -10.40 13.81
C ALA A 257 -16.67 -11.64 14.23
N LEU A 258 -15.34 -11.57 14.20
CA LEU A 258 -14.48 -12.64 14.75
C LEU A 258 -14.31 -12.55 16.27
N LYS A 259 -14.66 -11.40 16.87
CA LYS A 259 -14.53 -11.15 18.32
C LYS A 259 -15.81 -11.51 19.10
N GLU A 260 -16.91 -11.71 18.36
CA GLU A 260 -18.20 -12.16 18.93
C GLU A 260 -18.25 -13.69 19.03
#